data_f6f29ec58fcd114c322e6e5931f1d47e
#
_entry.id   f6f29ec58fcd114c322e6e5931f1d47e
#
_cell.length_a   1.000
_cell.length_b   1.000
_cell.length_c   1.000
_cell.angle_alpha   90.00
_cell.angle_beta   90.00
_cell.angle_gamma   90.00
#
_symmetry.space_group_name_H-M   'P 1'
#
loop_
_entity.id
_entity.type
_entity.pdbx_description
1 polymer ?
#
loop_
_entity_poly.entity_id
_entity_poly.type
_entity_poly.pdbx_seq_one_letter_code
_entity_poly.pdbx_strand_id
1 'polypeptide(L)'
;MTARQPSWPTLGRTLAKKQGYAIELQLATEKDHYLPGEQLTGKIYLVAKESIRVSKLVAVVEGYNKVTWEEGRKSSRYSEEVKLFEERILVRTFNKPIPVGRYFFKFSYVVPEFLPSSFSLDSCKRALKWEDIHMQEASVCYSMKAVLQKEDVSIGQEAVQPFLIHSTPEQTETRRKQDITEQIKTFGCFPRGYITVSVRLDKDCYRHDDILGLTIEVTNMTPLVCKSIIAVLFRKLKVLANRSQRNIRTKEFMLEFEDVPSGERAVFKRDLDLSETDVLPTTNSRNIKCNYVLAVRCEVPFATSIDATLPVTMISEPNENHHKNMPPDQLYRPWKN
;
A
#
# COMPACT_ATOMS: atom_id res chain seq x y z
N MET A 1 14.96 -12.02 -17.47
CA MET A 1 13.50 -11.86 -17.64
C MET A 1 13.10 -10.68 -16.81
N THR A 2 12.79 -9.56 -17.45
CA THR A 2 12.46 -8.29 -16.78
C THR A 2 11.14 -8.41 -16.03
N ALA A 3 11.19 -8.32 -14.71
CA ALA A 3 10.01 -8.25 -13.83
C ALA A 3 9.20 -7.01 -14.22
N ARG A 4 7.96 -7.21 -14.65
CA ARG A 4 7.02 -6.11 -14.94
C ARG A 4 6.47 -5.60 -13.62
N GLN A 5 6.67 -4.30 -13.37
CA GLN A 5 6.11 -3.54 -12.25
C GLN A 5 4.60 -3.74 -12.10
N PRO A 6 4.04 -3.61 -10.87
CA PRO A 6 2.61 -3.59 -10.64
C PRO A 6 1.99 -2.46 -11.47
N SER A 7 1.17 -2.82 -12.45
CA SER A 7 0.36 -1.83 -13.14
C SER A 7 -0.75 -1.39 -12.20
N TRP A 8 -0.51 -0.27 -11.52
CA TRP A 8 -1.62 0.52 -10.98
C TRP A 8 -2.61 0.73 -12.13
N PRO A 9 -3.92 0.70 -11.86
CA PRO A 9 -4.86 1.02 -12.90
C PRO A 9 -4.43 2.35 -13.48
N THR A 10 -4.08 2.34 -14.76
CA THR A 10 -3.61 3.52 -15.51
C THR A 10 -4.82 4.44 -15.73
N LEU A 11 -5.35 5.00 -14.65
CA LEU A 11 -6.42 5.99 -14.66
C LEU A 11 -5.94 7.38 -15.12
N GLY A 12 -4.69 7.49 -15.51
CA GLY A 12 -4.11 8.70 -16.08
C GLY A 12 -4.13 8.77 -17.61
N ARG A 13 -4.68 7.79 -18.31
CA ARG A 13 -4.95 7.93 -19.74
C ARG A 13 -6.32 8.57 -19.92
N THR A 14 -6.31 9.85 -20.26
CA THR A 14 -7.36 10.52 -21.03
C THR A 14 -8.19 9.48 -21.78
N LEU A 15 -9.37 9.15 -21.25
CA LEU A 15 -10.33 8.36 -21.98
C LEU A 15 -10.65 9.10 -23.28
N ALA A 16 -10.21 8.49 -24.36
CA ALA A 16 -10.60 8.67 -25.73
C ALA A 16 -10.98 10.08 -26.15
N LYS A 17 -10.19 10.61 -27.09
CA LYS A 17 -10.62 11.60 -28.09
C LYS A 17 -12.09 11.41 -28.48
N LYS A 18 -13.02 12.01 -27.74
CA LYS A 18 -14.30 12.43 -28.29
C LYS A 18 -14.07 13.85 -28.81
N GLN A 19 -14.11 14.00 -30.12
CA GLN A 19 -14.11 15.28 -30.83
C GLN A 19 -15.14 16.21 -30.18
N GLY A 20 -14.72 17.46 -29.88
CA GLY A 20 -15.66 18.56 -29.78
C GLY A 20 -15.86 19.22 -28.41
N TYR A 21 -15.01 18.99 -27.40
CA TYR A 21 -15.15 19.82 -26.20
C TYR A 21 -14.49 21.19 -26.38
N ALA A 22 -15.29 22.23 -26.08
CA ALA A 22 -14.82 23.64 -26.03
C ALA A 22 -13.77 23.87 -24.93
N ILE A 23 -13.62 22.92 -24.01
CA ILE A 23 -12.76 22.98 -22.82
C ILE A 23 -11.95 21.69 -22.71
N GLU A 24 -10.66 21.86 -22.43
CA GLU A 24 -9.79 20.76 -22.00
C GLU A 24 -9.20 21.10 -20.65
N LEU A 25 -9.30 20.18 -19.69
CA LEU A 25 -8.66 20.28 -18.38
C LEU A 25 -7.56 19.23 -18.27
N GLN A 26 -6.47 19.62 -17.62
CA GLN A 26 -5.42 18.72 -17.19
C GLN A 26 -5.01 19.10 -15.78
N LEU A 27 -4.75 18.11 -14.94
CA LEU A 27 -4.36 18.26 -13.55
C LEU A 27 -2.99 17.61 -13.35
N ALA A 28 -2.11 18.29 -12.63
CA ALA A 28 -0.81 17.76 -12.26
C ALA A 28 -0.47 18.16 -10.82
N THR A 29 -0.03 17.20 -10.03
CA THR A 29 0.51 17.38 -8.68
C THR A 29 2.04 17.45 -8.74
N GLU A 30 2.69 18.11 -7.78
CA GLU A 30 4.16 18.22 -7.76
C GLU A 30 4.84 16.91 -7.41
N LYS A 31 4.16 16.04 -6.66
CA LYS A 31 4.59 14.68 -6.32
C LYS A 31 3.48 13.69 -6.69
N ASP A 32 3.82 12.42 -6.77
CA ASP A 32 2.87 11.33 -6.94
C ASP A 32 2.60 10.55 -5.64
N HIS A 33 3.35 10.84 -4.57
CA HIS A 33 3.22 10.21 -3.25
C HIS A 33 3.29 11.25 -2.14
N TYR A 34 2.51 11.06 -1.09
CA TYR A 34 2.39 11.96 0.04
C TYR A 34 2.27 11.18 1.36
N LEU A 35 2.73 11.80 2.44
CA LEU A 35 2.47 11.33 3.80
C LEU A 35 1.16 11.95 4.32
N PRO A 36 0.45 11.29 5.25
CA PRO A 36 -0.61 11.94 6.01
C PRO A 36 -0.12 13.24 6.66
N GLY A 37 -0.93 14.31 6.60
CA GLY A 37 -0.57 15.65 7.07
C GLY A 37 0.31 16.45 6.10
N GLU A 38 0.85 15.87 5.03
CA GLU A 38 1.69 16.58 4.07
C GLU A 38 0.88 17.49 3.16
N GLN A 39 1.51 18.56 2.70
CA GLN A 39 0.90 19.52 1.77
C GLN A 39 0.99 19.00 0.33
N LEU A 40 -0.16 18.71 -0.28
CA LEU A 40 -0.32 18.37 -1.68
C LEU A 40 -0.48 19.65 -2.48
N THR A 41 0.46 19.94 -3.38
CA THR A 41 0.49 21.11 -4.25
C THR A 41 0.45 20.70 -5.70
N GLY A 42 -0.05 21.60 -6.57
CA GLY A 42 -0.11 21.30 -8.00
C GLY A 42 -0.71 22.43 -8.82
N LYS A 43 -0.97 22.09 -10.09
CA LYS A 43 -1.53 23.01 -11.09
C LYS A 43 -2.67 22.34 -11.86
N ILE A 44 -3.70 23.13 -12.14
CA ILE A 44 -4.77 22.79 -13.06
C ILE A 44 -4.54 23.61 -14.32
N TYR A 45 -4.39 22.94 -15.45
CA TYR A 45 -4.23 23.55 -16.77
C TYR A 45 -5.57 23.50 -17.47
N LEU A 46 -5.93 24.64 -18.08
CA LEU A 46 -7.18 24.82 -18.81
C LEU A 46 -6.88 25.34 -20.21
N VAL A 47 -7.43 24.69 -21.23
CA VAL A 47 -7.45 25.17 -22.61
C VAL A 47 -8.89 25.50 -22.96
N ALA A 48 -9.18 26.77 -23.22
CA ALA A 48 -10.45 27.25 -23.73
C ALA A 48 -10.34 27.47 -25.24
N LYS A 49 -11.05 26.69 -26.04
CA LYS A 49 -11.08 26.80 -27.52
C LYS A 49 -12.05 27.86 -27.99
N GLU A 50 -13.02 28.21 -27.15
CA GLU A 50 -13.98 29.31 -27.33
C GLU A 50 -14.18 30.06 -26.01
N SER A 51 -14.87 31.21 -26.05
CA SER A 51 -15.20 31.97 -24.83
C SER A 51 -16.27 31.22 -24.03
N ILE A 52 -15.99 30.95 -22.74
CA ILE A 52 -16.80 30.06 -21.91
C ILE A 52 -17.28 30.79 -20.66
N ARG A 53 -18.58 30.70 -20.38
CA ARG A 53 -19.16 31.18 -19.12
C ARG A 53 -19.26 30.04 -18.12
N VAL A 54 -18.43 30.12 -17.07
CA VAL A 54 -18.42 29.22 -15.92
C VAL A 54 -18.44 30.05 -14.62
N SER A 55 -18.87 29.46 -13.52
CA SER A 55 -18.90 30.13 -12.22
C SER A 55 -17.69 29.80 -11.36
N LYS A 56 -17.25 28.54 -11.33
CA LYS A 56 -16.21 28.06 -10.42
C LYS A 56 -15.30 27.02 -11.09
N LEU A 57 -14.05 27.02 -10.66
CA LEU A 57 -13.12 25.89 -10.82
C LEU A 57 -12.92 25.28 -9.44
N VAL A 58 -13.24 24.00 -9.31
CA VAL A 58 -13.17 23.24 -8.07
C VAL A 58 -12.20 22.08 -8.23
N ALA A 59 -11.35 21.87 -7.25
CA ALA A 59 -10.59 20.63 -7.09
C ALA A 59 -11.30 19.77 -6.05
N VAL A 60 -11.49 18.47 -6.36
CA VAL A 60 -12.09 17.50 -5.45
C VAL A 60 -11.01 16.48 -5.12
N VAL A 61 -10.68 16.36 -3.83
CA VAL A 61 -9.78 15.33 -3.32
C VAL A 61 -10.61 14.24 -2.70
N GLU A 62 -10.38 13.00 -3.11
CA GLU A 62 -11.17 11.87 -2.63
C GLU A 62 -10.31 10.65 -2.38
N GLY A 63 -10.74 9.85 -1.43
CA GLY A 63 -10.18 8.53 -1.15
C GLY A 63 -11.29 7.51 -1.01
N TYR A 64 -11.07 6.31 -1.52
CA TYR A 64 -11.99 5.19 -1.36
C TYR A 64 -11.24 3.88 -1.23
N ASN A 65 -11.87 2.91 -0.60
CA ASN A 65 -11.45 1.52 -0.66
C ASN A 65 -12.53 0.68 -1.36
N LYS A 66 -12.09 -0.35 -2.04
CA LYS A 66 -12.97 -1.27 -2.75
C LYS A 66 -12.48 -2.69 -2.57
N VAL A 67 -13.43 -3.59 -2.27
CA VAL A 67 -13.16 -5.01 -2.13
C VAL A 67 -14.19 -5.79 -2.91
N THR A 68 -13.73 -6.74 -3.72
CA THR A 68 -14.60 -7.64 -4.47
C THR A 68 -13.99 -9.02 -4.53
N TRP A 69 -14.75 -10.06 -4.13
CA TRP A 69 -14.36 -11.47 -4.29
C TRP A 69 -15.58 -12.34 -4.63
N GLU A 70 -15.28 -13.49 -5.16
CA GLU A 70 -16.26 -14.57 -5.38
C GLU A 70 -15.88 -15.79 -4.54
N GLU A 71 -16.86 -16.53 -4.06
CA GLU A 71 -16.66 -17.67 -3.19
C GLU A 71 -17.67 -18.79 -3.45
N GLY A 72 -17.17 -20.04 -3.30
CA GLY A 72 -17.97 -21.25 -3.37
C GLY A 72 -18.35 -21.68 -4.78
N ARG A 73 -18.92 -22.89 -4.89
CA ARG A 73 -19.29 -23.51 -6.18
C ARG A 73 -20.29 -22.71 -7.02
N LYS A 74 -21.10 -21.85 -6.37
CA LYS A 74 -22.10 -20.99 -7.04
C LYS A 74 -21.58 -19.59 -7.32
N SER A 75 -20.26 -19.32 -7.11
CA SER A 75 -19.62 -18.01 -7.32
C SER A 75 -20.41 -16.85 -6.67
N SER A 76 -20.72 -17.01 -5.37
CA SER A 76 -21.37 -15.93 -4.63
C SER A 76 -20.43 -14.71 -4.58
N ARG A 77 -20.91 -13.57 -5.11
CA ARG A 77 -20.11 -12.34 -5.21
C ARG A 77 -20.33 -11.44 -4.00
N TYR A 78 -19.23 -11.00 -3.41
CA TYR A 78 -19.18 -10.03 -2.34
C TYR A 78 -18.46 -8.79 -2.86
N SER A 79 -19.09 -7.61 -2.75
CA SER A 79 -18.50 -6.37 -3.24
C SER A 79 -18.93 -5.20 -2.37
N GLU A 80 -17.98 -4.43 -1.91
CA GLU A 80 -18.21 -3.22 -1.12
C GLU A 80 -17.20 -2.14 -1.50
N GLU A 81 -17.71 -0.93 -1.72
CA GLU A 81 -16.92 0.27 -1.91
C GLU A 81 -17.25 1.26 -0.79
N VAL A 82 -16.22 1.75 -0.11
CA VAL A 82 -16.35 2.69 0.99
C VAL A 82 -15.56 3.94 0.67
N LYS A 83 -16.24 5.07 0.65
CA LYS A 83 -15.59 6.38 0.58
C LYS A 83 -14.89 6.66 1.92
N LEU A 84 -13.60 6.93 1.88
CA LEU A 84 -12.79 7.29 3.04
C LEU A 84 -12.99 8.77 3.38
N PHE A 85 -12.89 9.62 2.37
CA PHE A 85 -13.18 11.05 2.45
C PHE A 85 -13.44 11.62 1.05
N GLU A 86 -14.06 12.80 1.03
CA GLU A 86 -14.18 13.67 -0.15
C GLU A 86 -14.16 15.12 0.33
N GLU A 87 -13.25 15.91 -0.20
CA GLU A 87 -13.15 17.33 0.10
C GLU A 87 -13.12 18.15 -1.18
N ARG A 88 -13.80 19.29 -1.15
CA ARG A 88 -13.95 20.21 -2.29
C ARG A 88 -13.22 21.51 -2.00
N ILE A 89 -12.27 21.85 -2.84
CA ILE A 89 -11.43 23.04 -2.74
C ILE A 89 -11.85 24.01 -3.83
N LEU A 90 -12.33 25.19 -3.46
CA LEU A 90 -12.58 26.26 -4.40
C LEU A 90 -11.25 26.86 -4.88
N VAL A 91 -10.85 26.51 -6.11
CA VAL A 91 -9.61 27.00 -6.72
C VAL A 91 -9.80 28.41 -7.27
N ARG A 92 -10.92 28.65 -7.98
CA ARG A 92 -11.22 29.95 -8.57
C ARG A 92 -12.71 30.19 -8.78
N THR A 93 -13.14 31.45 -8.60
CA THR A 93 -14.46 31.95 -9.01
C THR A 93 -14.28 32.83 -10.26
N PHE A 94 -15.21 32.72 -11.21
CA PHE A 94 -15.21 33.50 -12.44
C PHE A 94 -16.45 34.40 -12.52
N ASN A 95 -16.23 35.70 -12.53
CA ASN A 95 -17.31 36.73 -12.69
C ASN A 95 -17.51 37.12 -14.16
N LYS A 96 -16.57 36.74 -15.05
CA LYS A 96 -16.59 37.02 -16.49
C LYS A 96 -16.33 35.72 -17.27
N PRO A 97 -16.79 35.64 -18.53
CA PRO A 97 -16.44 34.51 -19.38
C PRO A 97 -14.92 34.33 -19.51
N ILE A 98 -14.45 33.10 -19.53
CA ILE A 98 -13.05 32.75 -19.78
C ILE A 98 -12.81 32.93 -21.28
N PRO A 99 -11.91 33.85 -21.72
CA PRO A 99 -11.59 34.03 -23.13
C PRO A 99 -10.86 32.82 -23.72
N VAL A 100 -10.83 32.70 -25.03
CA VAL A 100 -9.99 31.72 -25.73
C VAL A 100 -8.54 31.85 -25.26
N GLY A 101 -7.93 30.72 -24.92
CA GLY A 101 -6.54 30.71 -24.44
C GLY A 101 -6.18 29.49 -23.60
N ARG A 102 -4.94 29.52 -23.11
CA ARG A 102 -4.37 28.49 -22.24
C ARG A 102 -4.03 29.13 -20.90
N TYR A 103 -4.55 28.55 -19.82
CA TYR A 103 -4.44 29.10 -18.47
C TYR A 103 -3.97 28.04 -17.51
N PHE A 104 -3.34 28.44 -16.39
CA PHE A 104 -3.11 27.55 -15.25
C PHE A 104 -3.55 28.18 -13.94
N PHE A 105 -3.93 27.35 -13.00
CA PHE A 105 -4.35 27.70 -11.65
C PHE A 105 -3.57 26.84 -10.67
N LYS A 106 -2.94 27.47 -9.69
CA LYS A 106 -2.26 26.75 -8.58
C LYS A 106 -3.29 26.40 -7.52
N PHE A 107 -3.07 25.27 -6.89
CA PHE A 107 -3.83 24.83 -5.73
C PHE A 107 -2.89 24.25 -4.68
N SER A 108 -3.40 24.19 -3.44
CA SER A 108 -2.74 23.55 -2.31
C SER A 108 -3.78 22.93 -1.40
N TYR A 109 -3.47 21.78 -0.84
CA TYR A 109 -4.34 21.01 0.03
C TYR A 109 -3.50 20.28 1.07
N VAL A 110 -3.95 20.24 2.32
CA VAL A 110 -3.31 19.43 3.38
C VAL A 110 -3.98 18.08 3.43
N VAL A 111 -3.21 17.03 3.18
CA VAL A 111 -3.69 15.63 3.23
C VAL A 111 -4.12 15.30 4.67
N PRO A 112 -5.28 14.67 4.90
CA PRO A 112 -5.70 14.31 6.25
C PRO A 112 -4.67 13.44 6.98
N GLU A 113 -4.56 13.63 8.30
CA GLU A 113 -3.52 12.96 9.13
C GLU A 113 -3.73 11.44 9.28
N PHE A 114 -4.98 10.97 9.21
CA PHE A 114 -5.34 9.58 9.50
C PHE A 114 -5.85 8.85 8.26
N LEU A 115 -4.99 8.66 7.27
CA LEU A 115 -5.32 7.91 6.05
C LEU A 115 -4.56 6.59 5.99
N PRO A 116 -5.21 5.50 5.56
CA PRO A 116 -4.51 4.24 5.28
C PRO A 116 -3.57 4.38 4.09
N SER A 117 -2.50 3.59 4.05
CA SER A 117 -1.63 3.51 2.89
C SER A 117 -2.39 3.10 1.64
N SER A 118 -2.02 3.66 0.50
CA SER A 118 -2.47 3.18 -0.80
C SER A 118 -2.17 1.70 -0.95
N PHE A 119 -3.11 0.96 -1.51
CA PHE A 119 -3.03 -0.49 -1.66
C PHE A 119 -3.72 -0.92 -2.94
N SER A 120 -3.15 -1.87 -3.65
CA SER A 120 -3.79 -2.46 -4.83
C SER A 120 -3.44 -3.93 -4.95
N LEU A 121 -4.45 -4.77 -4.84
CA LEU A 121 -4.43 -6.17 -5.18
C LEU A 121 -5.31 -6.35 -6.40
N ASP A 122 -4.71 -6.52 -7.56
CA ASP A 122 -5.40 -6.78 -8.82
C ASP A 122 -5.26 -8.26 -9.19
N SER A 123 -6.37 -8.88 -9.56
CA SER A 123 -6.46 -10.28 -9.98
C SER A 123 -5.60 -10.61 -11.23
N CYS A 124 -5.14 -9.60 -11.96
CA CYS A 124 -4.43 -9.80 -13.21
C CYS A 124 -3.04 -10.43 -13.07
N LYS A 125 -2.45 -10.50 -11.87
CA LYS A 125 -1.06 -10.96 -11.72
C LYS A 125 -0.86 -12.37 -11.22
N ARG A 126 -1.73 -12.86 -10.37
CA ARG A 126 -1.93 -14.28 -10.01
C ARG A 126 -3.33 -14.38 -9.48
N ALA A 127 -4.17 -15.23 -10.08
CA ALA A 127 -5.46 -15.56 -9.47
C ALA A 127 -5.18 -16.03 -8.05
N LEU A 128 -5.35 -15.12 -7.09
CA LEU A 128 -5.20 -15.45 -5.68
C LEU A 128 -6.42 -16.31 -5.32
N LYS A 129 -6.33 -17.59 -5.73
CA LYS A 129 -7.25 -18.62 -5.30
C LYS A 129 -6.76 -19.13 -3.97
N TRP A 130 -7.50 -18.85 -2.93
CA TRP A 130 -7.31 -19.48 -1.63
C TRP A 130 -8.51 -20.38 -1.39
N GLU A 131 -8.27 -21.69 -1.49
CA GLU A 131 -9.33 -22.68 -1.35
C GLU A 131 -10.49 -22.39 -2.32
N ASP A 132 -11.65 -21.92 -1.79
CA ASP A 132 -12.83 -21.59 -2.55
C ASP A 132 -13.04 -20.09 -2.80
N ILE A 133 -12.06 -19.24 -2.47
CA ILE A 133 -12.12 -17.77 -2.60
C ILE A 133 -11.34 -17.32 -3.84
N HIS A 134 -12.01 -16.58 -4.72
CA HIS A 134 -11.41 -15.91 -5.86
C HIS A 134 -11.46 -14.39 -5.65
N MET A 135 -10.33 -13.80 -5.21
CA MET A 135 -10.20 -12.35 -5.05
C MET A 135 -10.13 -11.68 -6.43
N GLN A 136 -11.05 -10.77 -6.71
CA GLN A 136 -11.07 -9.98 -7.94
C GLN A 136 -10.36 -8.64 -7.76
N GLU A 137 -10.64 -7.95 -6.66
CA GLU A 137 -10.08 -6.64 -6.37
C GLU A 137 -10.05 -6.39 -4.86
N ALA A 138 -8.96 -5.81 -4.38
CA ALA A 138 -8.91 -5.13 -3.10
C ALA A 138 -8.00 -3.91 -3.25
N SER A 139 -8.53 -2.70 -3.10
CA SER A 139 -7.81 -1.46 -3.36
C SER A 139 -8.14 -0.36 -2.35
N VAL A 140 -7.12 0.45 -2.02
CA VAL A 140 -7.22 1.74 -1.33
C VAL A 140 -6.62 2.77 -2.26
N CYS A 141 -7.46 3.64 -2.82
CA CYS A 141 -7.09 4.57 -3.88
C CYS A 141 -7.39 6.00 -3.48
N TYR A 142 -6.52 6.91 -3.93
CA TYR A 142 -6.66 8.34 -3.75
C TYR A 142 -6.54 9.03 -5.09
N SER A 143 -7.38 10.03 -5.30
CA SER A 143 -7.34 10.85 -6.51
C SER A 143 -7.74 12.28 -6.23
N MET A 144 -7.24 13.16 -7.07
CA MET A 144 -7.70 14.54 -7.17
C MET A 144 -8.37 14.73 -8.53
N LYS A 145 -9.50 15.42 -8.54
CA LYS A 145 -10.27 15.78 -9.74
C LYS A 145 -10.33 17.28 -9.88
N ALA A 146 -10.19 17.81 -11.09
CA ALA A 146 -10.47 19.21 -11.41
C ALA A 146 -11.76 19.28 -12.23
N VAL A 147 -12.68 20.14 -11.76
CA VAL A 147 -14.02 20.25 -12.34
C VAL A 147 -14.37 21.73 -12.53
N LEU A 148 -14.86 22.08 -13.72
CA LEU A 148 -15.50 23.37 -13.97
C LEU A 148 -17.00 23.29 -13.68
N GLN A 149 -17.55 24.30 -13.03
CA GLN A 149 -18.96 24.36 -12.67
C GLN A 149 -19.64 25.62 -13.24
N LYS A 150 -20.88 25.44 -13.67
CA LYS A 150 -21.81 26.50 -13.97
C LYS A 150 -23.06 26.25 -13.14
N GLU A 151 -23.41 27.21 -12.24
CA GLU A 151 -24.57 27.06 -11.35
C GLU A 151 -24.57 25.74 -10.55
N ASP A 152 -23.38 25.36 -10.01
CA ASP A 152 -23.10 24.13 -9.26
C ASP A 152 -23.21 22.82 -10.05
N VAL A 153 -23.44 22.88 -11.36
CA VAL A 153 -23.42 21.71 -12.26
C VAL A 153 -22.04 21.63 -12.92
N SER A 154 -21.43 20.43 -12.90
CA SER A 154 -20.18 20.16 -13.60
C SER A 154 -20.35 20.24 -15.10
N ILE A 155 -19.47 20.97 -15.77
CA ILE A 155 -19.48 21.10 -17.21
C ILE A 155 -18.12 20.70 -17.82
N GLY A 156 -18.20 20.06 -18.99
CA GLY A 156 -17.02 19.60 -19.69
C GLY A 156 -16.41 18.33 -19.12
N GLN A 157 -15.18 18.06 -19.52
CA GLN A 157 -14.43 16.87 -19.11
C GLN A 157 -13.73 17.15 -17.77
N GLU A 158 -13.83 16.19 -16.84
CA GLU A 158 -13.06 16.22 -15.60
C GLU A 158 -11.62 15.80 -15.87
N ALA A 159 -10.66 16.45 -15.21
CA ALA A 159 -9.29 15.97 -15.15
C ALA A 159 -9.08 15.23 -13.83
N VAL A 160 -8.54 14.01 -13.90
CA VAL A 160 -8.31 13.16 -12.72
C VAL A 160 -6.83 12.83 -12.64
N GLN A 161 -6.23 13.04 -11.48
CA GLN A 161 -4.86 12.68 -11.15
C GLN A 161 -4.86 11.76 -9.92
N PRO A 162 -4.47 10.48 -10.05
CA PRO A 162 -4.24 9.63 -8.90
C PRO A 162 -2.95 10.03 -8.18
N PHE A 163 -2.91 9.78 -6.88
CA PHE A 163 -1.71 9.92 -6.05
C PHE A 163 -1.67 8.81 -4.99
N LEU A 164 -0.50 8.59 -4.41
CA LEU A 164 -0.27 7.57 -3.43
C LEU A 164 -0.16 8.18 -2.03
N ILE A 165 -0.71 7.50 -1.04
CA ILE A 165 -0.48 7.78 0.38
C ILE A 165 0.39 6.68 0.96
N HIS A 166 1.46 7.09 1.64
CA HIS A 166 2.30 6.21 2.46
C HIS A 166 2.05 6.54 3.92
N SER A 167 1.22 5.76 4.57
CA SER A 167 1.00 5.86 6.00
C SER A 167 1.89 4.86 6.72
N THR A 168 2.72 5.33 7.64
CA THR A 168 3.34 4.45 8.62
C THR A 168 2.27 4.09 9.64
N PRO A 169 2.01 2.80 9.91
CA PRO A 169 1.01 2.42 10.90
C PRO A 169 1.38 3.00 12.26
N GLU A 170 0.53 3.86 12.82
CA GLU A 170 0.75 4.58 14.10
C GLU A 170 1.00 3.67 15.32
N GLN A 171 0.75 2.38 15.22
CA GLN A 171 0.78 1.45 16.35
C GLN A 171 1.73 0.27 16.15
N THR A 172 2.44 0.20 15.07
CA THR A 172 3.48 -0.80 14.98
C THR A 172 4.71 -0.19 15.65
N GLU A 173 4.91 -0.49 16.95
CA GLU A 173 6.25 -0.43 17.49
C GLU A 173 7.10 -1.14 16.43
N THR A 174 7.96 -0.39 15.77
CA THR A 174 8.93 -0.93 14.82
C THR A 174 9.92 -1.74 15.63
N ARG A 175 9.54 -2.95 15.97
CA ARG A 175 10.41 -3.89 16.67
C ARG A 175 11.32 -4.50 15.63
N ARG A 176 12.51 -3.93 15.50
CA ARG A 176 13.59 -4.57 14.71
C ARG A 176 14.17 -5.78 15.41
N LYS A 177 13.90 -5.96 16.68
CA LYS A 177 14.50 -7.02 17.50
C LYS A 177 13.47 -7.60 18.46
N GLN A 178 13.50 -8.92 18.58
CA GLN A 178 12.80 -9.64 19.64
C GLN A 178 13.73 -10.68 20.25
N ASP A 179 13.81 -10.66 21.57
CA ASP A 179 14.52 -11.66 22.36
C ASP A 179 13.49 -12.46 23.15
N ILE A 180 13.53 -13.77 23.05
CA ILE A 180 12.70 -14.70 23.81
C ILE A 180 13.60 -15.69 24.52
N THR A 181 13.42 -15.84 25.83
CA THR A 181 14.09 -16.85 26.62
C THR A 181 13.03 -17.75 27.27
N GLU A 182 13.09 -19.01 26.94
CA GLU A 182 12.14 -19.98 27.49
C GLU A 182 12.83 -21.12 28.24
N GLN A 183 12.22 -21.52 29.35
CA GLN A 183 12.62 -22.72 30.06
C GLN A 183 12.09 -23.94 29.34
N ILE A 184 13.01 -24.78 28.88
CA ILE A 184 12.66 -26.01 28.18
C ILE A 184 12.29 -27.09 29.20
N LYS A 185 11.08 -27.66 29.02
CA LYS A 185 10.57 -28.74 29.85
C LYS A 185 10.21 -29.94 28.97
N THR A 186 10.83 -31.07 29.18
CA THR A 186 10.43 -32.32 28.53
C THR A 186 9.22 -32.93 29.22
N PHE A 187 8.29 -33.46 28.42
CA PHE A 187 7.01 -34.01 28.88
C PHE A 187 6.21 -33.04 29.77
N GLY A 188 6.42 -31.71 29.59
CA GLY A 188 5.70 -30.67 30.34
C GLY A 188 6.14 -30.42 31.80
N CYS A 189 6.93 -31.30 32.40
CA CYS A 189 7.25 -31.23 33.81
C CYS A 189 8.75 -31.26 34.18
N PHE A 190 9.61 -31.81 33.33
CA PHE A 190 11.03 -31.94 33.63
C PHE A 190 11.86 -30.80 33.06
N PRO A 191 12.35 -29.84 33.89
CA PRO A 191 13.16 -28.73 33.40
C PRO A 191 14.50 -29.23 32.83
N ARG A 192 14.90 -28.69 31.68
CA ARG A 192 16.11 -29.07 30.95
C ARG A 192 17.06 -27.90 30.65
N GLY A 193 16.81 -26.73 31.21
CA GLY A 193 17.58 -25.53 30.96
C GLY A 193 16.79 -24.50 30.18
N TYR A 194 17.50 -23.58 29.51
CA TYR A 194 16.90 -22.44 28.82
C TYR A 194 17.42 -22.37 27.38
N ILE A 195 16.57 -21.93 26.48
CA ILE A 195 16.95 -21.52 25.14
C ILE A 195 16.55 -20.05 24.96
N THR A 196 17.50 -19.26 24.44
CA THR A 196 17.27 -17.87 24.06
C THR A 196 17.31 -17.76 22.56
N VAL A 197 16.26 -17.21 21.97
CA VAL A 197 16.16 -16.90 20.54
C VAL A 197 16.08 -15.39 20.38
N SER A 198 17.03 -14.78 19.67
CA SER A 198 17.06 -13.38 19.31
C SER A 198 16.87 -13.24 17.81
N VAL A 199 15.86 -12.52 17.39
CA VAL A 199 15.57 -12.25 15.98
C VAL A 199 15.73 -10.76 15.71
N ARG A 200 16.45 -10.40 14.64
CA ARG A 200 16.70 -9.00 14.27
C ARG A 200 16.55 -8.79 12.79
N LEU A 201 15.90 -7.65 12.44
CA LEU A 201 15.82 -7.09 11.09
C LEU A 201 16.77 -5.91 10.96
N ASP A 202 17.30 -5.68 9.76
CA ASP A 202 18.22 -4.58 9.44
C ASP A 202 17.50 -3.23 9.27
N LYS A 203 16.23 -3.23 8.83
CA LYS A 203 15.42 -2.02 8.59
C LYS A 203 14.07 -2.07 9.31
N ASP A 204 13.40 -0.91 9.43
CA ASP A 204 12.03 -0.78 9.98
C ASP A 204 10.96 -1.02 8.91
N CYS A 205 11.27 -0.66 7.66
CA CYS A 205 10.36 -0.81 6.53
C CYS A 205 11.14 -1.22 5.27
N TYR A 206 10.45 -1.91 4.37
CA TYR A 206 11.01 -2.46 3.15
C TYR A 206 10.13 -2.12 1.95
N ARG A 207 10.77 -1.93 0.80
CA ARG A 207 10.12 -1.89 -0.51
C ARG A 207 10.11 -3.26 -1.14
N HIS A 208 9.37 -3.41 -2.22
CA HIS A 208 9.29 -4.68 -2.92
C HIS A 208 10.62 -5.09 -3.59
N ASP A 209 11.51 -4.14 -3.89
CA ASP A 209 12.84 -4.35 -4.50
C ASP A 209 13.98 -4.35 -3.47
N ASP A 210 13.67 -4.21 -2.17
CA ASP A 210 14.64 -4.22 -1.09
C ASP A 210 15.14 -5.65 -0.79
N ILE A 211 16.33 -5.68 -0.22
CA ILE A 211 16.87 -6.87 0.43
C ILE A 211 16.53 -6.77 1.93
N LEU A 212 15.88 -7.82 2.45
CA LEU A 212 15.57 -7.94 3.87
C LEU A 212 16.69 -8.70 4.57
N GLY A 213 17.46 -7.99 5.40
CA GLY A 213 18.53 -8.56 6.20
C GLY A 213 17.99 -9.17 7.50
N LEU A 214 18.06 -10.50 7.61
CA LEU A 214 17.62 -11.27 8.77
C LEU A 214 18.80 -11.81 9.56
N THR A 215 18.84 -11.55 10.86
CA THR A 215 19.77 -12.17 11.80
C THR A 215 18.99 -12.92 12.87
N ILE A 216 19.30 -14.20 13.03
CA ILE A 216 18.78 -15.07 14.11
C ILE A 216 19.95 -15.54 14.94
N GLU A 217 19.86 -15.34 16.25
CA GLU A 217 20.81 -15.85 17.22
C GLU A 217 20.09 -16.82 18.14
N VAL A 218 20.62 -18.03 18.30
CA VAL A 218 20.09 -19.06 19.19
C VAL A 218 21.17 -19.45 20.19
N THR A 219 20.87 -19.31 21.48
CA THR A 219 21.72 -19.78 22.57
C THR A 219 21.02 -20.94 23.26
N ASN A 220 21.58 -22.14 23.13
CA ASN A 220 21.00 -23.37 23.64
C ASN A 220 21.69 -23.82 24.93
N MET A 221 21.14 -23.47 26.09
CA MET A 221 21.64 -23.91 27.42
C MET A 221 20.86 -25.12 27.95
N THR A 222 20.59 -26.08 27.07
CA THR A 222 19.92 -27.34 27.41
C THR A 222 20.78 -28.54 26.99
N PRO A 223 20.56 -29.74 27.55
CA PRO A 223 21.22 -30.95 27.10
C PRO A 223 20.64 -31.53 25.80
N LEU A 224 19.68 -30.85 25.18
CA LEU A 224 19.00 -31.28 23.97
C LEU A 224 19.50 -30.47 22.75
N VAL A 225 19.43 -31.03 21.57
CA VAL A 225 19.70 -30.30 20.34
C VAL A 225 18.47 -29.49 19.95
N CYS A 226 18.64 -28.20 19.66
CA CYS A 226 17.62 -27.37 19.05
C CYS A 226 17.60 -27.68 17.55
N LYS A 227 16.53 -28.33 17.10
CA LYS A 227 16.35 -28.77 15.70
C LYS A 227 15.36 -27.91 14.96
N SER A 228 15.36 -28.01 13.64
CA SER A 228 14.31 -27.44 12.79
C SER A 228 14.05 -25.95 13.08
N ILE A 229 15.11 -25.13 12.96
CA ILE A 229 14.98 -23.68 13.07
C ILE A 229 14.46 -23.16 11.74
N ILE A 230 13.23 -22.60 11.74
CA ILE A 230 12.54 -22.17 10.53
C ILE A 230 12.11 -20.72 10.68
N ALA A 231 12.43 -19.90 9.69
CA ALA A 231 11.88 -18.54 9.56
C ALA A 231 10.90 -18.45 8.40
N VAL A 232 9.72 -17.89 8.65
CA VAL A 232 8.66 -17.73 7.65
C VAL A 232 8.13 -16.31 7.66
N LEU A 233 8.13 -15.65 6.51
CA LEU A 233 7.39 -14.39 6.34
C LEU A 233 5.96 -14.70 5.90
N PHE A 234 5.01 -14.29 6.72
CA PHE A 234 3.59 -14.41 6.43
C PHE A 234 2.99 -13.05 6.08
N ARG A 235 2.27 -13.00 4.96
CA ARG A 235 1.28 -11.95 4.70
C ARG A 235 -0.06 -12.35 5.30
N LYS A 236 -0.65 -11.44 6.06
CA LYS A 236 -2.00 -11.58 6.64
C LYS A 236 -2.89 -10.55 5.99
N LEU A 237 -3.75 -10.98 5.09
CA LEU A 237 -4.75 -10.13 4.44
C LEU A 237 -6.12 -10.41 5.04
N LYS A 238 -6.72 -9.36 5.60
CA LYS A 238 -8.11 -9.37 6.06
C LYS A 238 -8.92 -8.46 5.17
N VAL A 239 -10.02 -8.97 4.63
CA VAL A 239 -10.96 -8.23 3.79
C VAL A 239 -12.38 -8.34 4.32
N LEU A 240 -13.15 -7.28 4.14
CA LEU A 240 -14.55 -7.19 4.58
C LEU A 240 -15.39 -6.63 3.42
N ALA A 241 -16.48 -7.32 3.06
CA ALA A 241 -17.52 -6.79 2.18
C ALA A 241 -18.87 -7.42 2.50
N ASN A 242 -19.96 -6.65 2.42
CA ASN A 242 -21.32 -7.10 2.67
C ASN A 242 -21.49 -7.82 4.04
N ARG A 243 -20.81 -7.31 5.10
CA ARG A 243 -20.73 -7.92 6.44
C ARG A 243 -20.05 -9.29 6.48
N SER A 244 -19.49 -9.77 5.38
CA SER A 244 -18.71 -11.00 5.30
C SER A 244 -17.23 -10.67 5.40
N GLN A 245 -16.49 -11.41 6.25
CA GLN A 245 -15.06 -11.21 6.47
C GLN A 245 -14.29 -12.45 6.03
N ARG A 246 -13.14 -12.20 5.39
CA ARG A 246 -12.16 -13.26 5.09
C ARG A 246 -10.80 -12.89 5.63
N ASN A 247 -10.12 -13.88 6.20
CA ASN A 247 -8.75 -13.76 6.69
C ASN A 247 -7.90 -14.73 5.86
N ILE A 248 -6.96 -14.18 5.13
CA ILE A 248 -6.12 -14.92 4.21
C ILE A 248 -4.69 -14.81 4.72
N ARG A 249 -4.03 -15.95 4.87
CA ARG A 249 -2.63 -16.03 5.29
C ARG A 249 -1.82 -16.68 4.17
N THR A 250 -0.87 -15.95 3.63
CA THR A 250 0.03 -16.42 2.57
C THR A 250 1.45 -16.51 3.12
N LYS A 251 2.13 -17.59 2.80
CA LYS A 251 3.55 -17.74 3.07
C LYS A 251 4.31 -17.12 1.88
N GLU A 252 5.04 -16.05 2.12
CA GLU A 252 5.81 -15.36 1.08
C GLU A 252 7.16 -16.03 0.87
N PHE A 253 7.85 -16.39 1.96
CA PHE A 253 9.04 -17.23 1.91
C PHE A 253 9.20 -18.06 3.18
N MET A 254 10.07 -19.08 3.11
CA MET A 254 10.47 -19.94 4.23
C MET A 254 11.97 -20.24 4.11
N LEU A 255 12.67 -20.11 5.22
CA LEU A 255 14.08 -20.46 5.37
C LEU A 255 14.23 -21.50 6.46
N GLU A 256 15.08 -22.47 6.22
CA GLU A 256 15.51 -23.46 7.19
C GLU A 256 16.97 -23.21 7.55
N PHE A 257 17.33 -23.46 8.81
CA PHE A 257 18.66 -23.24 9.35
C PHE A 257 19.16 -24.51 10.01
N GLU A 258 20.45 -24.56 10.21
CA GLU A 258 21.15 -25.70 10.80
C GLU A 258 20.74 -25.89 12.27
N ASP A 259 20.88 -27.09 12.79
CA ASP A 259 20.65 -27.44 14.20
C ASP A 259 21.65 -26.72 15.11
N VAL A 260 21.22 -26.40 16.34
CA VAL A 260 22.10 -25.86 17.38
C VAL A 260 22.30 -26.91 18.47
N PRO A 261 23.54 -27.44 18.60
CA PRO A 261 23.84 -28.46 19.60
C PRO A 261 23.63 -27.99 21.04
N SER A 262 23.64 -28.94 21.96
CA SER A 262 23.60 -28.71 23.40
C SER A 262 24.76 -27.83 23.86
N GLY A 263 24.47 -26.77 24.64
CA GLY A 263 25.46 -25.86 25.21
C GLY A 263 26.07 -24.85 24.22
N GLU A 264 25.60 -24.82 22.98
CA GLU A 264 26.17 -23.98 21.95
C GLU A 264 25.35 -22.72 21.67
N ARG A 265 26.02 -21.74 21.02
CA ARG A 265 25.44 -20.53 20.46
C ARG A 265 25.71 -20.48 18.97
N ALA A 266 24.65 -20.25 18.20
CA ALA A 266 24.75 -20.07 16.76
C ALA A 266 24.16 -18.72 16.33
N VAL A 267 24.75 -18.12 15.29
CA VAL A 267 24.27 -16.88 14.67
C VAL A 267 24.12 -17.12 13.17
N PHE A 268 22.89 -16.99 12.71
CA PHE A 268 22.51 -17.15 11.32
C PHE A 268 22.21 -15.77 10.71
N LYS A 269 22.79 -15.48 9.55
CA LYS A 269 22.49 -14.29 8.77
C LYS A 269 22.02 -14.70 7.39
N ARG A 270 20.92 -14.11 6.93
CA ARG A 270 20.37 -14.34 5.59
C ARG A 270 19.85 -13.03 5.03
N ASP A 271 20.11 -12.85 3.75
CA ASP A 271 19.58 -11.75 2.95
C ASP A 271 18.52 -12.30 2.01
N LEU A 272 17.35 -11.70 2.02
CA LEU A 272 16.18 -12.13 1.26
C LEU A 272 15.83 -11.06 0.25
N ASP A 273 15.89 -11.40 -1.02
CA ASP A 273 15.47 -10.53 -2.11
C ASP A 273 13.93 -10.51 -2.19
N LEU A 274 13.33 -9.39 -1.83
CA LEU A 274 11.88 -9.23 -1.85
C LEU A 274 11.32 -9.09 -3.27
N SER A 275 12.16 -8.79 -4.27
CA SER A 275 11.74 -8.69 -5.68
C SER A 275 11.24 -10.01 -6.26
N GLU A 276 11.64 -11.14 -5.66
CA GLU A 276 11.17 -12.47 -6.04
C GLU A 276 9.76 -12.80 -5.49
N THR A 277 9.23 -11.93 -4.62
CA THR A 277 7.93 -12.13 -3.96
C THR A 277 6.89 -11.09 -4.45
N ASP A 278 5.61 -11.44 -4.38
CA ASP A 278 4.51 -10.50 -4.68
C ASP A 278 4.16 -9.67 -3.44
N VAL A 279 5.12 -8.89 -2.94
CA VAL A 279 4.92 -8.08 -1.75
C VAL A 279 3.99 -6.91 -2.05
N LEU A 280 2.95 -6.77 -1.22
CA LEU A 280 1.98 -5.67 -1.27
C LEU A 280 2.30 -4.67 -0.15
N PRO A 281 1.96 -3.38 -0.30
CA PRO A 281 2.11 -2.42 0.79
C PRO A 281 1.31 -2.82 2.04
N THR A 282 1.89 -2.58 3.22
CA THR A 282 1.16 -2.66 4.48
C THR A 282 0.07 -1.59 4.49
N THR A 283 -1.17 -1.97 4.78
CA THR A 283 -2.29 -1.03 4.89
C THR A 283 -3.26 -1.44 5.99
N ASN A 284 -3.92 -0.45 6.59
CA ASN A 284 -4.93 -0.66 7.61
C ASN A 284 -6.11 0.26 7.36
N SER A 285 -7.04 -0.17 6.53
CA SER A 285 -8.29 0.52 6.26
C SER A 285 -9.48 -0.21 6.89
N ARG A 286 -10.67 0.37 6.80
CA ARG A 286 -11.90 -0.23 7.33
C ARG A 286 -12.16 -1.63 6.76
N ASN A 287 -12.00 -1.79 5.46
CA ASN A 287 -12.38 -3.00 4.73
C ASN A 287 -11.19 -3.86 4.31
N ILE A 288 -9.96 -3.34 4.44
CA ILE A 288 -8.73 -4.01 4.01
C ILE A 288 -7.68 -3.81 5.08
N LYS A 289 -7.10 -4.91 5.58
CA LYS A 289 -5.90 -4.90 6.42
C LYS A 289 -4.89 -5.87 5.84
N CYS A 290 -3.73 -5.35 5.46
CA CYS A 290 -2.61 -6.14 4.95
C CYS A 290 -1.40 -5.90 5.86
N ASN A 291 -0.96 -6.95 6.54
CA ASN A 291 0.16 -6.90 7.49
C ASN A 291 1.09 -8.08 7.24
N TYR A 292 2.36 -7.89 7.57
CA TYR A 292 3.37 -8.94 7.49
C TYR A 292 3.91 -9.28 8.88
N VAL A 293 4.20 -10.56 9.07
CA VAL A 293 4.81 -11.07 10.29
C VAL A 293 5.89 -12.07 9.91
N LEU A 294 7.12 -11.79 10.32
CA LEU A 294 8.20 -12.76 10.32
C LEU A 294 8.06 -13.62 11.57
N ALA A 295 7.86 -14.92 11.39
CA ALA A 295 7.81 -15.90 12.47
C ALA A 295 9.05 -16.77 12.42
N VAL A 296 9.75 -16.88 13.53
CA VAL A 296 10.89 -17.79 13.70
C VAL A 296 10.51 -18.84 14.74
N ARG A 297 10.56 -20.09 14.34
CA ARG A 297 10.27 -21.25 15.19
C ARG A 297 11.52 -22.09 15.39
N CYS A 298 11.80 -22.42 16.65
CA CYS A 298 12.83 -23.38 17.01
C CYS A 298 12.17 -24.58 17.68
N GLU A 299 12.39 -25.78 17.15
CA GLU A 299 11.85 -27.02 17.65
C GLU A 299 12.88 -27.75 18.52
N VAL A 300 12.43 -28.22 19.68
CA VAL A 300 13.24 -29.04 20.60
C VAL A 300 12.53 -30.36 20.81
N PRO A 301 13.20 -31.49 20.62
CA PRO A 301 12.59 -32.82 20.79
C PRO A 301 11.93 -32.99 22.14
N PHE A 302 10.71 -33.48 22.17
CA PHE A 302 9.91 -33.77 23.37
C PHE A 302 9.60 -32.54 24.26
N ALA A 303 9.73 -31.34 23.70
CA ALA A 303 9.46 -30.07 24.38
C ALA A 303 8.57 -29.14 23.54
N THR A 304 8.09 -28.07 24.14
CA THR A 304 7.35 -27.02 23.43
C THR A 304 8.29 -26.23 22.50
N SER A 305 7.86 -25.94 21.26
CA SER A 305 8.61 -25.06 20.36
C SER A 305 8.67 -23.63 20.89
N ILE A 306 9.74 -22.93 20.53
CA ILE A 306 9.93 -21.52 20.84
C ILE A 306 9.56 -20.71 19.60
N ASP A 307 8.61 -19.80 19.73
CA ASP A 307 8.10 -18.99 18.64
C ASP A 307 8.41 -17.50 18.87
N ALA A 308 9.26 -16.92 18.04
CA ALA A 308 9.52 -15.48 17.98
C ALA A 308 8.79 -14.86 16.79
N THR A 309 8.18 -13.68 16.94
CA THR A 309 7.48 -13.01 15.86
C THR A 309 7.83 -11.53 15.80
N LEU A 310 8.20 -11.04 14.61
CA LEU A 310 8.44 -9.62 14.36
C LEU A 310 7.44 -9.09 13.31
N PRO A 311 6.82 -7.93 13.54
CA PRO A 311 6.07 -7.24 12.50
C PRO A 311 7.06 -6.73 11.44
N VAL A 312 6.63 -6.77 10.17
CA VAL A 312 7.37 -6.23 9.02
C VAL A 312 6.49 -5.25 8.29
N THR A 313 6.99 -4.06 8.02
CA THR A 313 6.27 -3.03 7.28
C THR A 313 6.74 -2.97 5.84
N MET A 314 5.80 -3.09 4.90
CA MET A 314 6.05 -2.95 3.46
C MET A 314 5.49 -1.63 2.96
N ILE A 315 6.28 -0.89 2.17
CA ILE A 315 5.87 0.39 1.58
C ILE A 315 5.82 0.30 0.06
N SER A 316 4.92 1.09 -0.56
CA SER A 316 4.84 1.19 -2.02
C SER A 316 5.94 2.09 -2.58
N GLU A 317 6.27 1.90 -3.86
CA GLU A 317 7.26 2.71 -4.55
C GLU A 317 6.66 3.98 -5.15
N PRO A 318 7.41 5.09 -5.19
CA PRO A 318 7.08 6.25 -6.00
C PRO A 318 7.08 5.90 -7.50
N ASN A 319 6.25 6.59 -8.28
CA ASN A 319 6.22 6.44 -9.74
C ASN A 319 7.30 7.32 -10.39
N GLU A 320 8.38 6.74 -10.87
CA GLU A 320 9.50 7.45 -11.51
C GLU A 320 9.11 8.28 -12.76
N ASN A 321 7.95 7.98 -13.37
CA ASN A 321 7.47 8.66 -14.58
C ASN A 321 6.55 9.85 -14.28
N HIS A 322 6.30 10.21 -13.02
CA HIS A 322 5.37 11.26 -12.64
C HIS A 322 5.66 12.59 -13.34
N HIS A 323 6.90 13.06 -13.29
CA HIS A 323 7.30 14.35 -13.86
C HIS A 323 7.23 14.41 -15.40
N LYS A 324 7.29 13.28 -16.10
CA LYS A 324 7.23 13.21 -17.57
C LYS A 324 5.84 13.53 -18.12
N ASN A 325 4.80 13.50 -17.30
CA ASN A 325 3.42 13.73 -17.69
C ASN A 325 2.95 15.18 -17.45
N MET A 326 3.79 16.04 -16.90
CA MET A 326 3.44 17.45 -16.68
C MET A 326 3.51 18.24 -17.99
N PRO A 327 2.50 19.06 -18.29
CA PRO A 327 2.56 19.94 -19.45
C PRO A 327 3.63 21.03 -19.26
N PRO A 328 4.31 21.47 -20.34
CA PRO A 328 5.29 22.54 -20.25
C PRO A 328 4.62 23.85 -19.84
N ASP A 329 5.00 24.40 -18.70
CA ASP A 329 4.46 25.66 -18.12
C ASP A 329 4.51 26.84 -19.11
N GLN A 330 5.50 26.87 -19.98
CA GLN A 330 5.70 27.95 -20.96
C GLN A 330 4.54 28.11 -21.95
N LEU A 331 3.73 27.08 -22.17
CA LEU A 331 2.58 27.11 -23.06
C LEU A 331 1.31 27.68 -22.40
N TYR A 332 1.35 27.94 -21.09
CA TYR A 332 0.20 28.37 -20.29
C TYR A 332 0.49 29.67 -19.58
N ARG A 333 -0.52 30.51 -19.39
CA ARG A 333 -0.42 31.76 -18.64
C ARG A 333 -1.21 31.68 -17.34
N PRO A 334 -0.73 32.33 -16.25
CA PRO A 334 -1.50 32.45 -15.04
C PRO A 334 -2.78 33.24 -15.33
N TRP A 335 -3.89 32.82 -14.71
CA TRP A 335 -5.12 33.60 -14.79
C TRP A 335 -4.93 34.96 -14.08
N LYS A 336 -5.14 36.06 -14.82
CA LYS A 336 -5.19 37.43 -14.26
C LYS A 336 -6.65 37.84 -14.18
N ASN A 337 -7.03 38.48 -13.06
CA ASN A 337 -8.39 39.00 -12.83
C ASN A 337 -8.75 40.10 -13.79
#